data_a4ade48f580abbe57b12f1dffbac1b7b
#
_entry.id   a4ade48f580abbe57b12f1dffbac1b7b
#
_cell.length_a   1.000
_cell.length_b   1.000
_cell.length_c   1.000
_cell.angle_alpha   90.00
_cell.angle_beta   90.00
_cell.angle_gamma   90.00
#
_symmetry.space_group_name_H-M   'P 1'
#
loop_
_entity.id
_entity.type
_entity.pdbx_description
1 polymer ?
#
loop_
_entity_poly.entity_id
_entity_poly.type
_entity_poly.pdbx_seq_one_letter_code
_entity_poly.pdbx_strand_id
1 'polypeptide(L)'
;MAPAGARDAGIDSGWILSKLARPAPMKTNFVETRSSKLLKSPLRIYGEYGRPDNDTLVRTVRAPYVETTTIRGTQATIARAGHGARTFSLTRVPELASMQASFGALLRGDQAQLQQGFALATTGTREHWRMGMTPKSATLARQLKAITLYGRGAELRCIETQPADARQPLQRTLLASAAMAVSASTPDAALETLCHGG
;
A
#
# COMPACT_ATOMS: atom_id res chain seq x y z
N MET A 1 44.80 12.94 12.23
CA MET A 1 43.81 11.89 12.46
C MET A 1 42.46 12.40 11.91
N ALA A 2 42.02 11.89 10.77
CA ALA A 2 40.73 12.22 10.19
C ALA A 2 39.66 11.39 10.92
N PRO A 3 38.49 11.95 11.26
CA PRO A 3 37.42 11.17 11.83
C PRO A 3 36.93 10.13 10.83
N ALA A 4 36.88 8.88 11.25
CA ALA A 4 36.28 7.78 10.50
C ALA A 4 34.86 8.19 10.14
N GLY A 5 34.57 8.33 8.84
CA GLY A 5 33.24 8.62 8.34
C GLY A 5 32.25 7.61 8.90
N ALA A 6 31.16 8.12 9.47
CA ALA A 6 30.02 7.31 9.85
C ALA A 6 29.59 6.55 8.59
N ARG A 7 29.81 5.23 8.59
CA ARG A 7 29.24 4.35 7.56
C ARG A 7 27.75 4.53 7.66
N ASP A 8 27.15 5.04 6.60
CA ASP A 8 25.71 5.10 6.44
C ASP A 8 25.16 3.72 6.83
N ALA A 9 24.50 3.63 7.97
CA ALA A 9 23.94 2.38 8.41
C ALA A 9 22.90 2.00 7.35
N GLY A 10 23.24 0.95 6.57
CA GLY A 10 22.43 0.53 5.42
C GLY A 10 20.97 0.42 5.84
N ILE A 11 20.09 0.83 4.94
CA ILE A 11 18.66 0.76 5.19
C ILE A 11 18.24 -0.71 5.27
N ASP A 12 17.46 -1.07 6.29
CA ASP A 12 16.88 -2.40 6.44
C ASP A 12 15.36 -2.32 6.65
N SER A 13 14.70 -3.46 6.52
CA SER A 13 13.25 -3.54 6.68
C SER A 13 12.78 -3.18 8.10
N GLY A 14 13.58 -3.45 9.12
CA GLY A 14 13.28 -3.10 10.50
C GLY A 14 13.21 -1.59 10.69
N TRP A 15 14.18 -0.85 10.16
CA TRP A 15 14.16 0.61 10.20
C TRP A 15 12.94 1.18 9.46
N ILE A 16 12.65 0.72 8.22
CA ILE A 16 11.48 1.16 7.45
C ILE A 16 10.21 0.92 8.25
N LEU A 17 9.99 -0.29 8.74
CA LEU A 17 8.78 -0.66 9.47
C LEU A 17 8.63 0.13 10.76
N SER A 18 9.72 0.41 11.48
CA SER A 18 9.69 1.25 12.68
C SER A 18 9.24 2.68 12.38
N LYS A 19 9.53 3.20 11.17
CA LYS A 19 9.11 4.53 10.73
C LYS A 19 7.68 4.56 10.21
N LEU A 20 7.21 3.46 9.63
CA LEU A 20 5.84 3.32 9.14
C LEU A 20 4.84 3.01 10.26
N ALA A 21 5.31 2.46 11.38
CA ALA A 21 4.46 2.20 12.53
C ALA A 21 3.83 3.51 13.04
N ARG A 22 2.51 3.57 12.97
CA ARG A 22 1.73 4.73 13.42
C ARG A 22 0.68 4.27 14.41
N PRO A 23 0.56 4.93 15.58
CA PRO A 23 -0.55 4.65 16.48
C PRO A 23 -1.88 5.04 15.82
N ALA A 24 -2.94 4.34 16.18
CA ALA A 24 -4.29 4.78 15.87
C ALA A 24 -4.70 5.92 16.83
N PRO A 25 -5.57 6.87 16.41
CA PRO A 25 -6.16 6.97 15.09
C PRO A 25 -5.20 7.60 14.06
N MET A 26 -5.26 7.13 12.82
CA MET A 26 -4.52 7.73 11.71
C MET A 26 -5.35 7.79 10.44
N LYS A 27 -5.00 8.74 9.56
CA LYS A 27 -5.58 8.89 8.23
C LYS A 27 -4.50 9.28 7.23
N THR A 28 -4.68 8.85 5.97
CA THR A 28 -3.82 9.27 4.86
C THR A 28 -4.62 9.32 3.56
N ASN A 29 -4.40 10.36 2.77
CA ASN A 29 -4.99 10.45 1.44
C ASN A 29 -4.34 9.47 0.49
N PHE A 30 -5.10 8.98 -0.48
CA PHE A 30 -4.58 8.18 -1.57
C PHE A 30 -5.12 8.61 -2.94
N VAL A 31 -4.30 8.37 -3.96
CA VAL A 31 -4.72 8.36 -5.36
C VAL A 31 -4.27 7.03 -5.95
N GLU A 32 -5.23 6.20 -6.33
CA GLU A 32 -5.00 4.89 -6.92
C GLU A 32 -5.24 4.96 -8.42
N THR A 33 -4.35 4.38 -9.20
CA THR A 33 -4.49 4.27 -10.66
C THR A 33 -4.78 2.82 -11.01
N ARG A 34 -5.90 2.59 -11.68
CA ARG A 34 -6.30 1.29 -12.22
C ARG A 34 -6.35 1.35 -13.74
N SER A 35 -5.50 0.60 -14.38
CA SER A 35 -5.55 0.41 -15.82
C SER A 35 -6.34 -0.87 -16.15
N SER A 36 -7.07 -0.84 -17.26
CA SER A 36 -7.76 -2.01 -17.80
C SER A 36 -7.75 -1.91 -19.32
N LYS A 37 -7.71 -3.04 -20.01
CA LYS A 37 -7.85 -3.10 -21.49
C LYS A 37 -9.18 -2.54 -21.99
N LEU A 38 -10.19 -2.46 -21.12
CA LEU A 38 -11.52 -1.93 -21.41
C LEU A 38 -11.61 -0.40 -21.25
N LEU A 39 -10.60 0.23 -20.62
CA LEU A 39 -10.57 1.66 -20.39
C LEU A 39 -9.68 2.35 -21.41
N LYS A 40 -10.17 3.45 -21.99
CA LYS A 40 -9.38 4.31 -22.91
C LYS A 40 -8.22 5.01 -22.19
N SER A 41 -8.37 5.27 -20.92
CA SER A 41 -7.35 5.85 -20.01
C SER A 41 -7.46 5.20 -18.65
N PRO A 42 -6.37 5.20 -17.84
CA PRO A 42 -6.40 4.68 -16.48
C PRO A 42 -7.45 5.38 -15.62
N LEU A 43 -8.21 4.62 -14.85
CA LEU A 43 -9.15 5.15 -13.87
C LEU A 43 -8.37 5.66 -12.65
N ARG A 44 -8.58 6.90 -12.27
CA ARG A 44 -8.05 7.48 -11.04
C ARG A 44 -9.10 7.45 -9.95
N ILE A 45 -8.74 6.87 -8.81
CA ILE A 45 -9.60 6.73 -7.65
C ILE A 45 -8.98 7.54 -6.52
N TYR A 46 -9.74 8.50 -6.01
CA TYR A 46 -9.32 9.39 -4.93
C TYR A 46 -10.01 9.02 -3.64
N GLY A 47 -9.29 9.06 -2.54
CA GLY A 47 -9.88 8.74 -1.26
C GLY A 47 -8.96 8.91 -0.07
N GLU A 48 -9.33 8.23 1.00
CA GLU A 48 -8.61 8.24 2.26
C GLU A 48 -8.57 6.83 2.85
N TYR A 49 -7.42 6.42 3.32
CA TYR A 49 -7.29 5.31 4.25
C TYR A 49 -7.36 5.84 5.67
N GLY A 50 -8.14 5.18 6.51
CA GLY A 50 -8.27 5.46 7.92
C GLY A 50 -8.00 4.22 8.77
N ARG A 51 -7.43 4.43 9.93
CA ARG A 51 -7.25 3.42 10.98
C ARG A 51 -7.73 4.04 12.28
N PRO A 52 -9.04 3.96 12.57
CA PRO A 52 -9.62 4.59 13.76
C PRO A 52 -9.16 3.92 15.07
N ASP A 53 -8.88 2.63 15.03
CA ASP A 53 -8.36 1.82 16.12
C ASP A 53 -7.36 0.78 15.60
N ASN A 54 -6.82 -0.07 16.48
CA ASN A 54 -5.78 -1.03 16.12
C ASN A 54 -6.27 -2.18 15.24
N ASP A 55 -7.58 -2.45 15.22
CA ASP A 55 -8.17 -3.62 14.58
C ASP A 55 -8.99 -3.27 13.34
N THR A 56 -9.22 -1.98 13.09
CA THR A 56 -10.08 -1.50 12.01
C THR A 56 -9.27 -0.76 10.95
N LEU A 57 -9.44 -1.15 9.69
CA LEU A 57 -8.95 -0.43 8.52
C LEU A 57 -10.15 0.04 7.70
N VAL A 58 -10.17 1.33 7.34
CA VAL A 58 -11.23 1.94 6.54
C VAL A 58 -10.61 2.49 5.26
N ARG A 59 -11.19 2.16 4.12
CA ARG A 59 -10.88 2.76 2.83
C ARG A 59 -12.11 3.52 2.34
N THR A 60 -12.04 4.83 2.28
CA THR A 60 -13.12 5.68 1.78
C THR A 60 -12.76 6.22 0.41
N VAL A 61 -13.48 5.81 -0.62
CA VAL A 61 -13.41 6.38 -1.98
C VAL A 61 -14.34 7.57 -2.05
N ARG A 62 -13.83 8.69 -2.59
CA ARG A 62 -14.58 9.95 -2.75
C ARG A 62 -14.89 10.25 -4.21
N ALA A 63 -14.05 9.79 -5.12
CA ALA A 63 -14.21 9.96 -6.58
C ALA A 63 -13.51 8.81 -7.32
N PRO A 64 -14.05 8.37 -8.47
CA PRO A 64 -15.22 8.86 -9.21
C PRO A 64 -16.57 8.35 -8.68
N TYR A 65 -16.56 7.53 -7.65
CA TYR A 65 -17.75 7.01 -6.96
C TYR A 65 -17.55 7.12 -5.45
N VAL A 66 -18.64 7.01 -4.69
CA VAL A 66 -18.56 7.03 -3.22
C VAL A 66 -18.73 5.61 -2.69
N GLU A 67 -17.69 5.12 -2.01
CA GLU A 67 -17.66 3.77 -1.44
C GLU A 67 -16.82 3.78 -0.17
N THR A 68 -17.30 3.09 0.86
CA THR A 68 -16.51 2.83 2.07
C THR A 68 -16.36 1.33 2.25
N THR A 69 -15.12 0.89 2.37
CA THR A 69 -14.77 -0.48 2.76
C THR A 69 -14.20 -0.44 4.17
N THR A 70 -14.84 -1.17 5.08
CA THR A 70 -14.36 -1.32 6.46
C THR A 70 -13.94 -2.76 6.68
N ILE A 71 -12.70 -2.96 7.12
CA ILE A 71 -12.17 -4.27 7.49
C ILE A 71 -11.94 -4.27 8.99
N ARG A 72 -12.55 -5.22 9.70
CA ARG A 72 -12.37 -5.41 11.13
C ARG A 72 -12.20 -6.89 11.42
N GLY A 73 -11.05 -7.25 11.97
CA GLY A 73 -10.70 -8.65 12.17
C GLY A 73 -10.79 -9.42 10.85
N THR A 74 -11.63 -10.44 10.79
CA THR A 74 -11.82 -11.29 9.62
C THR A 74 -13.03 -10.89 8.76
N GLN A 75 -13.65 -9.76 9.01
CA GLN A 75 -14.83 -9.29 8.26
C GLN A 75 -14.51 -8.05 7.44
N ALA A 76 -15.06 -8.01 6.24
CA ALA A 76 -15.06 -6.83 5.39
C ALA A 76 -16.50 -6.41 5.08
N THR A 77 -16.79 -5.12 5.26
CA THR A 77 -18.07 -4.50 4.91
C THR A 77 -17.84 -3.47 3.82
N ILE A 78 -18.56 -3.58 2.72
CA ILE A 78 -18.53 -2.60 1.63
C ILE A 78 -19.88 -1.90 1.60
N ALA A 79 -19.87 -0.57 1.72
CA ALA A 79 -21.01 0.31 1.57
C ALA A 79 -20.77 1.25 0.37
N ARG A 80 -21.68 1.24 -0.59
CA ARG A 80 -21.63 2.10 -1.77
C ARG A 80 -22.88 2.98 -1.82
N ALA A 81 -22.73 4.25 -2.18
CA ALA A 81 -23.85 5.16 -2.34
C ALA A 81 -24.93 4.57 -3.27
N GLY A 82 -26.18 4.60 -2.85
CA GLY A 82 -27.31 4.04 -3.58
C GLY A 82 -27.47 2.51 -3.51
N HIS A 83 -26.61 1.80 -2.77
CA HIS A 83 -26.66 0.35 -2.60
C HIS A 83 -26.58 0.00 -1.11
N GLY A 84 -27.23 -1.10 -0.73
CA GLY A 84 -27.12 -1.63 0.63
C GLY A 84 -25.69 -2.07 0.97
N ALA A 85 -25.31 -1.95 2.25
CA ALA A 85 -24.02 -2.46 2.71
C ALA A 85 -23.98 -4.00 2.60
N ARG A 86 -22.81 -4.51 2.18
CA ARG A 86 -22.56 -5.96 2.07
C ARG A 86 -21.40 -6.33 2.97
N THR A 87 -21.63 -7.31 3.84
CA THR A 87 -20.60 -7.87 4.71
C THR A 87 -20.26 -9.29 4.27
N PHE A 88 -18.97 -9.60 4.24
CA PHE A 88 -18.47 -10.93 3.93
C PHE A 88 -17.26 -11.27 4.81
N SER A 89 -17.04 -12.57 4.99
CA SER A 89 -15.91 -13.05 5.76
C SER A 89 -14.67 -13.21 4.88
N LEU A 90 -13.56 -12.63 5.30
CA LEU A 90 -12.25 -12.80 4.66
C LEU A 90 -11.73 -14.23 4.80
N THR A 91 -12.23 -15.02 5.79
CA THR A 91 -11.82 -16.42 5.95
C THR A 91 -12.23 -17.30 4.78
N ARG A 92 -13.25 -16.88 4.02
CA ARG A 92 -13.68 -17.57 2.79
C ARG A 92 -12.76 -17.31 1.60
N VAL A 93 -11.85 -16.34 1.73
CA VAL A 93 -10.88 -15.95 0.71
C VAL A 93 -9.52 -15.83 1.40
N PRO A 94 -8.82 -16.95 1.64
CA PRO A 94 -7.59 -17.00 2.43
C PRO A 94 -6.52 -16.01 1.96
N GLU A 95 -6.48 -15.72 0.66
CA GLU A 95 -5.55 -14.77 0.07
C GLU A 95 -5.81 -13.33 0.57
N LEU A 96 -7.07 -12.93 0.65
CA LEU A 96 -7.45 -11.60 1.19
C LEU A 96 -7.18 -11.53 2.69
N ALA A 97 -7.43 -12.61 3.44
CA ALA A 97 -7.11 -12.69 4.85
C ALA A 97 -5.60 -12.54 5.09
N SER A 98 -4.77 -13.20 4.28
CA SER A 98 -3.31 -13.09 4.34
C SER A 98 -2.82 -11.68 4.01
N MET A 99 -3.35 -11.06 2.97
CA MET A 99 -3.03 -9.67 2.62
C MET A 99 -3.41 -8.70 3.74
N GLN A 100 -4.60 -8.85 4.31
CA GLN A 100 -5.06 -8.00 5.40
C GLN A 100 -4.18 -8.13 6.65
N ALA A 101 -3.80 -9.35 7.02
CA ALA A 101 -2.87 -9.59 8.14
C ALA A 101 -1.52 -8.93 7.90
N SER A 102 -1.01 -8.98 6.66
CA SER A 102 0.26 -8.37 6.26
C SER A 102 0.19 -6.85 6.27
N PHE A 103 -0.91 -6.25 5.82
CA PHE A 103 -1.14 -4.80 5.95
C PHE A 103 -1.22 -4.37 7.40
N GLY A 104 -1.91 -5.15 8.24
CA GLY A 104 -1.95 -4.90 9.69
C GLY A 104 -0.55 -4.96 10.31
N ALA A 105 0.26 -5.94 9.93
CA ALA A 105 1.64 -6.07 10.37
C ALA A 105 2.52 -4.88 9.93
N LEU A 106 2.36 -4.44 8.66
CA LEU A 106 3.04 -3.26 8.13
C LEU A 106 2.73 -2.01 8.95
N LEU A 107 1.44 -1.76 9.23
CA LEU A 107 0.99 -0.58 9.98
C LEU A 107 1.35 -0.62 11.46
N ARG A 108 1.60 -1.80 12.04
CA ARG A 108 2.11 -1.97 13.40
C ARG A 108 3.63 -1.99 13.48
N GLY A 109 4.32 -2.05 12.34
CA GLY A 109 5.77 -2.23 12.29
C GLY A 109 6.22 -3.65 12.70
N ASP A 110 5.31 -4.63 12.60
CA ASP A 110 5.57 -6.02 12.98
C ASP A 110 6.29 -6.78 11.86
N GLN A 111 7.61 -6.66 11.87
CA GLN A 111 8.48 -7.30 10.88
C GLN A 111 8.36 -8.82 10.89
N ALA A 112 8.28 -9.43 12.08
CA ALA A 112 8.23 -10.88 12.21
C ALA A 112 6.96 -11.44 11.56
N GLN A 113 5.81 -10.83 11.81
CA GLN A 113 4.55 -11.23 11.19
C GLN A 113 4.57 -10.99 9.67
N LEU A 114 5.11 -9.85 9.21
CA LEU A 114 5.21 -9.56 7.79
C LEU A 114 6.07 -10.58 7.04
N GLN A 115 7.19 -10.98 7.65
CA GLN A 115 8.11 -11.98 7.11
C GLN A 115 7.54 -13.41 7.07
N GLN A 116 6.46 -13.70 7.78
CA GLN A 116 5.76 -14.99 7.63
C GLN A 116 5.13 -15.10 6.24
N GLY A 117 4.54 -14.01 5.72
CA GLY A 117 3.87 -14.00 4.42
C GLY A 117 4.75 -13.59 3.24
N PHE A 118 5.80 -12.79 3.48
CA PHE A 118 6.61 -12.18 2.44
C PHE A 118 8.12 -12.30 2.69
N ALA A 119 8.87 -12.47 1.61
CA ALA A 119 10.30 -12.17 1.59
C ALA A 119 10.46 -10.65 1.38
N LEU A 120 11.28 -10.02 2.22
CA LEU A 120 11.52 -8.57 2.19
C LEU A 120 12.90 -8.28 1.61
N ALA A 121 12.98 -7.29 0.73
CA ALA A 121 14.22 -6.76 0.18
C ALA A 121 14.19 -5.23 0.18
N THR A 122 15.24 -4.59 0.67
CA THR A 122 15.32 -3.15 0.81
C THR A 122 16.47 -2.57 0.00
N THR A 123 16.26 -1.40 -0.59
CA THR A 123 17.26 -0.64 -1.33
C THR A 123 17.07 0.86 -1.11
N GLY A 124 18.14 1.64 -1.34
CA GLY A 124 18.12 3.09 -1.24
C GLY A 124 18.73 3.60 0.06
N THR A 125 18.34 4.79 0.45
CA THR A 125 18.80 5.51 1.64
C THR A 125 17.63 5.78 2.59
N ARG A 126 17.89 6.33 3.77
CA ARG A 126 16.81 6.74 4.70
C ARG A 126 15.96 7.88 4.13
N GLU A 127 16.50 8.67 3.22
CA GLU A 127 15.75 9.74 2.56
C GLU A 127 14.89 9.23 1.41
N HIS A 128 15.38 8.23 0.66
CA HIS A 128 14.66 7.63 -0.47
C HIS A 128 14.85 6.12 -0.40
N TRP A 129 13.84 5.42 0.09
CA TRP A 129 13.89 3.98 0.28
C TRP A 129 12.83 3.25 -0.52
N ARG A 130 13.17 2.00 -0.84
CA ARG A 130 12.29 1.05 -1.48
C ARG A 130 12.30 -0.25 -0.70
N MET A 131 11.12 -0.83 -0.45
CA MET A 131 10.98 -2.17 0.14
C MET A 131 10.13 -3.05 -0.77
N GLY A 132 10.75 -4.07 -1.35
CA GLY A 132 10.09 -5.11 -2.11
C GLY A 132 9.57 -6.20 -1.19
N MET A 133 8.37 -6.69 -1.47
CA MET A 133 7.69 -7.76 -0.74
C MET A 133 7.26 -8.84 -1.74
N THR A 134 7.88 -10.01 -1.68
CA THR A 134 7.57 -11.15 -2.55
C THR A 134 6.81 -12.20 -1.75
N PRO A 135 5.62 -12.66 -2.21
CA PRO A 135 4.85 -13.69 -1.51
C PRO A 135 5.64 -14.97 -1.33
N LYS A 136 5.60 -15.57 -0.13
CA LYS A 136 6.17 -16.89 0.16
C LYS A 136 5.19 -18.02 -0.12
N SER A 137 3.89 -17.76 0.01
CA SER A 137 2.84 -18.75 -0.26
C SER A 137 2.64 -18.92 -1.77
N ALA A 138 2.68 -20.17 -2.27
CA ALA A 138 2.38 -20.49 -3.65
C ALA A 138 0.95 -20.05 -4.07
N THR A 139 0.00 -20.09 -3.16
CA THR A 139 -1.38 -19.67 -3.40
C THR A 139 -1.45 -18.17 -3.67
N LEU A 140 -0.81 -17.36 -2.83
CA LEU A 140 -0.75 -15.91 -3.02
C LEU A 140 0.09 -15.53 -4.26
N ALA A 141 1.19 -16.26 -4.51
CA ALA A 141 2.07 -16.03 -5.66
C ALA A 141 1.38 -16.27 -7.03
N ARG A 142 0.30 -17.06 -7.08
CA ARG A 142 -0.52 -17.20 -8.30
C ARG A 142 -1.32 -15.95 -8.64
N GLN A 143 -1.57 -15.07 -7.69
CA GLN A 143 -2.35 -13.85 -7.88
C GLN A 143 -1.50 -12.58 -7.83
N LEU A 144 -0.45 -12.60 -7.03
CA LEU A 144 0.41 -11.47 -6.73
C LEU A 144 1.86 -11.83 -6.96
N LYS A 145 2.54 -11.12 -7.86
CA LYS A 145 3.98 -11.30 -8.10
C LYS A 145 4.81 -10.58 -7.05
N ALA A 146 4.50 -9.32 -6.77
CA ALA A 146 5.20 -8.50 -5.79
C ALA A 146 4.38 -7.29 -5.36
N ILE A 147 4.66 -6.78 -4.17
CA ILE A 147 4.30 -5.44 -3.72
C ILE A 147 5.60 -4.67 -3.51
N THR A 148 5.67 -3.44 -3.98
CA THR A 148 6.81 -2.55 -3.74
C THR A 148 6.33 -1.29 -3.05
N LEU A 149 6.95 -0.99 -1.93
CA LEU A 149 6.72 0.24 -1.16
C LEU A 149 7.84 1.23 -1.47
N TYR A 150 7.48 2.48 -1.68
CA TYR A 150 8.40 3.59 -1.87
C TYR A 150 8.14 4.65 -0.80
N GLY A 151 9.18 5.15 -0.20
CA GLY A 151 9.02 6.16 0.84
C GLY A 151 10.20 7.11 0.97
N ARG A 152 9.97 8.13 1.78
CA ARG A 152 10.94 9.17 2.09
C ARG A 152 10.93 9.44 3.59
N GLY A 153 12.06 9.23 4.26
CA GLY A 153 12.11 9.33 5.72
C GLY A 153 11.06 8.42 6.39
N ALA A 154 10.17 9.01 7.15
CA ALA A 154 9.07 8.31 7.85
C ALA A 154 7.76 8.23 7.04
N GLU A 155 7.75 8.66 5.80
CA GLU A 155 6.56 8.71 4.97
C GLU A 155 6.52 7.58 3.94
N LEU A 156 5.46 6.80 3.95
CA LEU A 156 5.10 5.91 2.83
C LEU A 156 4.40 6.75 1.76
N ARG A 157 5.02 6.84 0.59
CA ARG A 157 4.54 7.69 -0.50
C ARG A 157 3.81 6.93 -1.59
N CYS A 158 4.19 5.69 -1.80
CA CYS A 158 3.59 4.91 -2.88
C CYS A 158 3.66 3.40 -2.60
N ILE A 159 2.63 2.72 -3.07
CA ILE A 159 2.55 1.26 -3.13
C ILE A 159 2.34 0.87 -4.59
N GLU A 160 3.21 0.05 -5.13
CA GLU A 160 3.02 -0.63 -6.40
C GLU A 160 2.68 -2.10 -6.17
N THR A 161 1.61 -2.56 -6.78
CA THR A 161 1.18 -3.95 -6.73
C THR A 161 1.30 -4.55 -8.12
N GLN A 162 2.16 -5.55 -8.27
CA GLN A 162 2.36 -6.26 -9.51
C GLN A 162 1.58 -7.57 -9.50
N PRO A 163 0.53 -7.71 -10.32
CA PRO A 163 -0.20 -8.96 -10.48
C PRO A 163 0.71 -10.09 -11.00
N ALA A 164 0.39 -11.34 -10.68
CA ALA A 164 1.10 -12.50 -11.20
C ALA A 164 0.85 -12.68 -12.71
N ASP A 165 -0.35 -12.38 -13.19
CA ASP A 165 -0.67 -12.36 -14.60
C ASP A 165 -0.03 -11.14 -15.28
N ALA A 166 1.00 -11.35 -16.08
CA ALA A 166 1.72 -10.29 -16.81
C ALA A 166 0.84 -9.48 -17.78
N ARG A 167 -0.36 -9.97 -18.13
CA ARG A 167 -1.34 -9.25 -18.96
C ARG A 167 -2.09 -8.18 -18.18
N GLN A 168 -2.08 -8.27 -16.85
CA GLN A 168 -2.66 -7.26 -15.98
C GLN A 168 -1.64 -6.16 -15.71
N PRO A 169 -2.06 -4.89 -15.81
CA PRO A 169 -1.16 -3.77 -15.57
C PRO A 169 -0.77 -3.65 -14.09
N LEU A 170 0.39 -3.07 -13.85
CA LEU A 170 0.82 -2.64 -12.53
C LEU A 170 -0.21 -1.67 -11.94
N GLN A 171 -0.60 -1.91 -10.71
CA GLN A 171 -1.45 -0.99 -9.93
C GLN A 171 -0.58 -0.10 -9.06
N ARG A 172 -0.86 1.19 -9.07
CA ARG A 172 -0.11 2.19 -8.31
C ARG A 172 -1.05 2.96 -7.39
N THR A 173 -0.66 3.06 -6.12
CA THR A 173 -1.38 3.84 -5.11
C THR A 173 -0.42 4.86 -4.50
N LEU A 174 -0.59 6.11 -4.88
CA LEU A 174 0.08 7.25 -4.25
C LEU A 174 -0.56 7.55 -2.90
N LEU A 175 0.25 7.92 -1.92
CA LEU A 175 -0.17 8.17 -0.54
C LEU A 175 0.38 9.50 -0.03
N ALA A 176 -0.21 10.03 1.01
CA ALA A 176 0.25 11.19 1.77
C ALA A 176 0.67 12.36 0.86
N SER A 177 1.89 12.86 0.97
CA SER A 177 2.36 14.02 0.18
C SER A 177 2.36 13.73 -1.32
N ALA A 178 2.66 12.50 -1.76
CA ALA A 178 2.60 12.13 -3.17
C ALA A 178 1.16 12.16 -3.71
N ALA A 179 0.17 11.70 -2.93
CA ALA A 179 -1.23 11.80 -3.31
C ALA A 179 -1.72 13.25 -3.38
N MET A 180 -1.26 14.09 -2.46
CA MET A 180 -1.63 15.52 -2.41
C MET A 180 -1.05 16.31 -3.60
N ALA A 181 0.04 15.86 -4.19
CA ALA A 181 0.65 16.47 -5.37
C ALA A 181 -0.11 16.16 -6.69
N VAL A 182 -1.07 15.22 -6.67
CA VAL A 182 -1.86 14.84 -7.85
C VAL A 182 -3.04 15.77 -8.03
N SER A 183 -3.14 16.36 -9.20
CA SER A 183 -4.32 17.13 -9.67
C SER A 183 -5.03 16.41 -10.81
N ALA A 184 -6.19 16.90 -11.23
CA ALA A 184 -6.89 16.38 -12.40
C ALA A 184 -6.06 16.48 -13.69
N SER A 185 -5.19 17.49 -13.78
CA SER A 185 -4.31 17.75 -14.94
C SER A 185 -2.97 17.00 -14.88
N THR A 186 -2.65 16.32 -13.78
CA THR A 186 -1.38 15.58 -13.67
C THR A 186 -1.32 14.47 -14.72
N PRO A 187 -0.31 14.44 -15.62
CA PRO A 187 -0.16 13.38 -16.61
C PRO A 187 0.07 12.01 -15.94
N ASP A 188 -0.37 10.92 -16.57
CA ASP A 188 -0.15 9.57 -16.02
C ASP A 188 1.33 9.21 -15.88
N ALA A 189 2.19 9.69 -16.78
CA ALA A 189 3.64 9.52 -16.68
C ALA A 189 4.23 10.19 -15.44
N ALA A 190 3.68 11.31 -14.99
CA ALA A 190 4.14 12.00 -13.78
C ALA A 190 3.79 11.23 -12.49
N LEU A 191 2.78 10.36 -12.51
CA LEU A 191 2.41 9.55 -11.35
C LEU A 191 3.53 8.56 -10.97
N GLU A 192 4.27 8.06 -11.94
CA GLU A 192 5.43 7.20 -11.70
C GLU A 192 6.55 7.98 -11.01
N THR A 193 6.87 9.17 -11.50
CA THR A 193 7.86 10.05 -10.89
C THR A 193 7.48 10.40 -9.44
N LEU A 194 6.21 10.77 -9.21
CA LEU A 194 5.69 11.04 -7.86
C LEU A 194 5.77 9.81 -6.94
N CYS A 195 5.55 8.60 -7.49
CA CYS A 195 5.66 7.34 -6.77
C CYS A 195 7.10 7.07 -6.34
N HIS A 196 8.04 7.17 -7.28
CA HIS A 196 9.43 6.78 -7.06
C HIS A 196 10.27 7.85 -6.33
N GLY A 197 9.69 8.95 -5.95
CA GLY A 197 10.31 9.91 -5.05
C GLY A 197 10.84 11.17 -5.71
N GLY A 198 10.24 11.53 -6.86
CA GLY A 198 10.51 12.82 -7.50
C GLY A 198 10.29 14.02 -6.61
#